data_1ea8cbf40bd2357e99b91c64c667b246
#
_entry.id   1ea8cbf40bd2357e99b91c64c667b246
#
_cell.length_a   1.000
_cell.length_b   1.000
_cell.length_c   1.000
_cell.angle_alpha   90.00
_cell.angle_beta   90.00
_cell.angle_gamma   90.00
#
_symmetry.space_group_name_H-M   'P 1'
#
loop_
_entity.id
_entity.type
_entity.pdbx_description
1 polymer ?
#
loop_
_entity_poly.entity_id
_entity_poly.type
_entity_poly.pdbx_seq_one_letter_code
_entity_poly.pdbx_strand_id
1 'polypeptide(L)'
;MDNSMIFLNACKNGQKGVVETFIKKGGLDFNKRDSLGNSALFYACMQGSKDIVKLLLSNGADSSLANNNSMTPLHAISKSGNKEIISLLLNEGADINATDKEGRTPLIYTLMENRTEAGKLLLEKGADSQIKDNQGRKAIDYATSNGLRDIIILLLKDENNDNKSNFGNTALHQACYSNQSEVIRELLKQDEIELNAMNDNGETALIIAAKEGNLLIVQLLLKAGADTKQRLLNGNTALHFAAEKGSEHICKALLEAGAEIDAQNEMGETALVIAAMEGYNDLVKLLVENGANVNIVDSSENSPLFYASEKGYTEIVEILLHAGAN
;
A
#
# COMPACT_ATOMS: atom_id res chain seq x y z
N MET A 1 31.59 33.87 9.18
CA MET A 1 30.46 32.92 9.35
C MET A 1 29.85 33.18 10.74
N ASP A 2 28.55 33.25 10.81
CA ASP A 2 27.83 33.39 12.08
C ASP A 2 28.05 32.11 12.92
N ASN A 3 28.43 32.26 14.20
CA ASN A 3 28.64 31.17 15.15
C ASN A 3 27.45 30.18 15.17
N SER A 4 26.25 30.68 14.96
CA SER A 4 25.03 29.84 14.92
C SER A 4 25.04 28.90 13.72
N MET A 5 25.54 29.31 12.57
CA MET A 5 25.63 28.43 11.38
C MET A 5 26.70 27.34 11.57
N ILE A 6 27.83 27.68 12.23
CA ILE A 6 28.85 26.68 12.57
C ILE A 6 28.28 25.66 13.54
N PHE A 7 27.52 26.11 14.55
CA PHE A 7 26.86 25.25 15.52
C PHE A 7 25.83 24.32 14.87
N LEU A 8 24.97 24.85 14.01
CA LEU A 8 24.00 24.05 13.23
C LEU A 8 24.71 22.97 12.41
N ASN A 9 25.81 23.33 11.72
CA ASN A 9 26.60 22.38 10.95
C ASN A 9 27.25 21.30 11.83
N ALA A 10 27.72 21.67 13.02
CA ALA A 10 28.27 20.71 13.99
C ALA A 10 27.20 19.70 14.42
N CYS A 11 25.97 20.15 14.70
CA CYS A 11 24.84 19.28 15.04
C CYS A 11 24.44 18.39 13.86
N LYS A 12 24.40 18.95 12.64
CA LYS A 12 24.11 18.23 11.40
C LYS A 12 25.13 17.12 11.10
N ASN A 13 26.40 17.33 11.48
CA ASN A 13 27.48 16.39 11.22
C ASN A 13 27.80 15.49 12.44
N GLY A 14 27.03 15.58 13.52
CA GLY A 14 27.23 14.76 14.73
C GLY A 14 28.53 15.08 15.50
N GLN A 15 29.07 16.29 15.38
CA GLN A 15 30.35 16.71 15.96
C GLN A 15 30.20 17.11 17.43
N LYS A 16 29.97 16.12 18.32
CA LYS A 16 29.66 16.31 19.74
C LYS A 16 30.65 17.26 20.44
N GLY A 17 31.97 17.08 20.28
CA GLY A 17 32.97 17.92 20.96
C GLY A 17 32.88 19.41 20.54
N VAL A 18 32.54 19.69 19.29
CA VAL A 18 32.29 21.06 18.80
C VAL A 18 31.03 21.63 19.46
N VAL A 19 29.95 20.84 19.49
CA VAL A 19 28.67 21.22 20.12
C VAL A 19 28.89 21.56 21.61
N GLU A 20 29.58 20.68 22.35
CA GLU A 20 29.90 20.92 23.77
C GLU A 20 30.72 22.20 23.98
N THR A 21 31.68 22.51 23.11
CA THR A 21 32.47 23.72 23.17
C THR A 21 31.62 24.97 23.02
N PHE A 22 30.70 24.95 22.06
CA PHE A 22 29.76 26.06 21.86
C PHE A 22 28.79 26.24 23.03
N ILE A 23 28.28 25.16 23.60
CA ILE A 23 27.38 25.20 24.76
C ILE A 23 28.13 25.81 25.96
N LYS A 24 29.38 25.36 26.25
CA LYS A 24 30.21 25.91 27.32
C LYS A 24 30.50 27.39 27.14
N LYS A 25 30.68 27.86 25.90
CA LYS A 25 30.92 29.27 25.62
C LYS A 25 29.71 30.13 25.94
N GLY A 26 28.51 29.58 25.81
CA GLY A 26 27.23 30.29 26.01
C GLY A 26 26.91 31.31 24.94
N GLY A 27 25.74 31.97 25.12
CA GLY A 27 25.30 33.07 24.24
C GLY A 27 24.73 32.60 22.89
N LEU A 28 24.36 31.34 22.76
CA LEU A 28 23.68 30.80 21.58
C LEU A 28 22.17 30.73 21.79
N ASP A 29 21.44 31.04 20.73
CA ASP A 29 20.04 30.68 20.61
C ASP A 29 19.93 29.26 20.01
N PHE A 30 19.57 28.28 20.86
CA PHE A 30 19.43 26.87 20.44
C PHE A 30 18.23 26.64 19.51
N ASN A 31 17.30 27.61 19.42
CA ASN A 31 16.12 27.58 18.57
C ASN A 31 16.31 28.33 17.25
N LYS A 32 17.52 28.83 16.99
CA LYS A 32 17.84 29.44 15.70
C LYS A 32 17.72 28.41 14.58
N ARG A 33 17.11 28.84 13.48
CA ARG A 33 16.82 28.01 12.30
C ARG A 33 17.65 28.48 11.10
N ASP A 34 17.98 27.54 10.19
CA ASP A 34 18.58 27.85 8.90
C ASP A 34 17.50 28.33 7.87
N SER A 35 17.92 28.48 6.61
CA SER A 35 17.03 28.89 5.51
C SER A 35 15.91 27.90 5.20
N LEU A 36 16.06 26.63 5.56
CA LEU A 36 15.05 25.58 5.45
C LEU A 36 14.14 25.54 6.68
N GLY A 37 14.44 26.36 7.70
CA GLY A 37 13.73 26.37 8.98
C GLY A 37 14.19 25.26 9.93
N ASN A 38 15.24 24.52 9.64
CA ASN A 38 15.73 23.44 10.49
C ASN A 38 16.51 23.99 11.67
N SER A 39 16.22 23.48 12.88
CA SER A 39 16.95 23.76 14.11
C SER A 39 18.11 22.81 14.32
N ALA A 40 18.99 23.11 15.29
CA ALA A 40 20.05 22.21 15.74
C ALA A 40 19.48 20.87 16.22
N LEU A 41 18.38 20.90 16.97
CA LEU A 41 17.69 19.69 17.47
C LEU A 41 17.12 18.84 16.32
N PHE A 42 16.52 19.47 15.29
CA PHE A 42 16.05 18.77 14.11
C PHE A 42 17.16 17.97 13.43
N TYR A 43 18.33 18.58 13.21
CA TYR A 43 19.49 17.91 12.63
C TYR A 43 20.05 16.80 13.50
N ALA A 44 20.18 17.03 14.81
CA ALA A 44 20.65 16.02 15.74
C ALA A 44 19.73 14.78 15.79
N CYS A 45 18.40 14.98 15.69
CA CYS A 45 17.41 13.91 15.60
C CYS A 45 17.55 13.14 14.26
N MET A 46 17.68 13.84 13.16
CA MET A 46 17.86 13.26 11.83
C MET A 46 19.12 12.36 11.77
N GLN A 47 20.20 12.79 12.42
CA GLN A 47 21.45 12.01 12.52
C GLN A 47 21.38 10.87 13.54
N GLY A 48 20.42 10.90 14.46
CA GLY A 48 20.38 9.92 15.56
C GLY A 48 21.41 10.15 16.66
N SER A 49 21.91 11.37 16.77
CA SER A 49 22.98 11.73 17.71
C SER A 49 22.42 11.95 19.12
N LYS A 50 22.12 10.88 19.86
CA LYS A 50 21.48 10.88 21.18
C LYS A 50 22.12 11.86 22.18
N ASP A 51 23.46 11.85 22.26
CA ASP A 51 24.15 12.72 23.19
C ASP A 51 23.98 14.20 22.87
N ILE A 52 24.02 14.56 21.57
CA ILE A 52 23.77 15.93 21.13
C ILE A 52 22.31 16.32 21.41
N VAL A 53 21.36 15.42 21.15
CA VAL A 53 19.94 15.66 21.47
C VAL A 53 19.77 15.94 22.96
N LYS A 54 20.34 15.12 23.84
CA LYS A 54 20.31 15.35 25.30
C LYS A 54 20.88 16.71 25.67
N LEU A 55 22.06 17.05 25.13
CA LEU A 55 22.72 18.33 25.38
C LEU A 55 21.83 19.52 24.93
N LEU A 56 21.20 19.41 23.77
CA LEU A 56 20.35 20.49 23.26
C LEU A 56 19.09 20.65 24.11
N LEU A 57 18.39 19.54 24.43
CA LEU A 57 17.17 19.59 25.27
C LEU A 57 17.46 20.13 26.66
N SER A 58 18.56 19.70 27.33
CA SER A 58 18.94 20.20 28.64
C SER A 58 19.37 21.68 28.65
N ASN A 59 19.60 22.28 27.48
CA ASN A 59 19.92 23.70 27.32
C ASN A 59 18.78 24.51 26.68
N GLY A 60 17.54 23.98 26.69
CA GLY A 60 16.34 24.72 26.30
C GLY A 60 16.04 24.72 24.79
N ALA A 61 16.55 23.74 24.05
CA ALA A 61 16.10 23.52 22.68
C ALA A 61 14.63 23.07 22.68
N ASP A 62 13.82 23.68 21.84
CA ASP A 62 12.38 23.41 21.71
C ASP A 62 12.16 22.10 20.94
N SER A 63 11.58 21.10 21.63
CA SER A 63 11.26 19.78 21.09
C SER A 63 10.18 19.80 20.01
N SER A 64 9.40 20.91 19.92
CA SER A 64 8.26 21.08 19.00
C SER A 64 8.55 22.01 17.83
N LEU A 65 9.75 22.60 17.78
CA LEU A 65 10.10 23.62 16.76
C LEU A 65 10.12 23.03 15.36
N ALA A 66 9.09 23.35 14.58
CA ALA A 66 8.93 22.85 13.21
C ALA A 66 9.78 23.64 12.20
N ASN A 67 10.20 22.97 11.13
CA ASN A 67 10.86 23.60 9.99
C ASN A 67 9.85 24.25 9.01
N ASN A 68 10.33 24.77 7.87
CA ASN A 68 9.49 25.43 6.86
C ASN A 68 8.46 24.50 6.20
N ASN A 69 8.62 23.18 6.35
CA ASN A 69 7.65 22.17 5.89
C ASN A 69 6.75 21.65 7.03
N SER A 70 6.71 22.35 8.16
CA SER A 70 6.00 21.94 9.38
C SER A 70 6.52 20.63 10.01
N MET A 71 7.67 20.12 9.58
CA MET A 71 8.28 18.94 10.18
C MET A 71 8.93 19.29 11.51
N THR A 72 8.56 18.59 12.57
CA THR A 72 9.14 18.71 13.91
C THR A 72 10.39 17.81 14.06
N PRO A 73 11.20 17.95 15.13
CA PRO A 73 12.29 17.03 15.45
C PRO A 73 11.82 15.56 15.51
N LEU A 74 10.58 15.30 15.92
CA LEU A 74 10.02 13.95 15.95
C LEU A 74 9.79 13.37 14.54
N HIS A 75 9.46 14.19 13.54
CA HIS A 75 9.44 13.75 12.13
C HIS A 75 10.85 13.40 11.64
N ALA A 76 11.86 14.18 12.04
CA ALA A 76 13.24 13.96 11.60
C ALA A 76 13.82 12.61 12.06
N ILE A 77 13.28 12.04 13.14
CA ILE A 77 13.73 10.75 13.69
C ILE A 77 13.52 9.58 12.72
N SER A 78 12.62 9.72 11.74
CA SER A 78 12.37 8.71 10.71
C SER A 78 13.64 8.30 9.94
N LYS A 79 14.58 9.21 9.78
CA LYS A 79 15.86 8.93 9.11
C LYS A 79 16.75 8.01 9.95
N SER A 80 16.87 8.24 11.25
CA SER A 80 17.72 7.46 12.14
C SER A 80 17.02 6.25 12.78
N GLY A 81 15.72 6.36 13.05
CA GLY A 81 14.92 5.33 13.72
C GLY A 81 15.31 5.12 15.19
N ASN A 82 16.00 6.08 15.83
CA ASN A 82 16.52 5.94 17.17
C ASN A 82 15.43 6.05 18.25
N LYS A 83 15.04 4.91 18.83
CA LYS A 83 13.97 4.80 19.82
C LYS A 83 14.21 5.62 21.10
N GLU A 84 15.46 5.75 21.51
CA GLU A 84 15.77 6.51 22.72
C GLU A 84 15.55 8.01 22.52
N ILE A 85 15.83 8.53 21.33
CA ILE A 85 15.54 9.93 20.98
C ILE A 85 14.05 10.17 20.91
N ILE A 86 13.25 9.24 20.39
CA ILE A 86 11.78 9.32 20.43
C ILE A 86 11.32 9.54 21.87
N SER A 87 11.77 8.68 22.79
CA SER A 87 11.40 8.78 24.21
C SER A 87 11.84 10.11 24.84
N LEU A 88 13.04 10.61 24.50
CA LEU A 88 13.50 11.92 24.99
C LEU A 88 12.63 13.06 24.52
N LEU A 89 12.27 13.11 23.22
CA LEU A 89 11.43 14.16 22.66
C LEU A 89 10.02 14.16 23.26
N LEU A 90 9.42 12.95 23.42
CA LEU A 90 8.10 12.80 24.02
C LEU A 90 8.08 13.22 25.50
N ASN A 91 9.15 12.94 26.26
CA ASN A 91 9.28 13.37 27.65
C ASN A 91 9.39 14.91 27.78
N GLU A 92 9.92 15.57 26.75
CA GLU A 92 10.00 17.04 26.66
C GLU A 92 8.75 17.66 26.00
N GLY A 93 7.66 16.89 25.88
CA GLY A 93 6.35 17.37 25.43
C GLY A 93 6.19 17.51 23.91
N ALA A 94 7.04 16.85 23.11
CA ALA A 94 6.83 16.81 21.65
C ALA A 94 5.47 16.19 21.33
N ASP A 95 4.72 16.82 20.42
CA ASP A 95 3.44 16.28 19.96
C ASP A 95 3.68 15.06 19.05
N ILE A 96 3.23 13.88 19.53
CA ILE A 96 3.37 12.61 18.84
C ILE A 96 2.56 12.56 17.54
N ASN A 97 1.51 13.39 17.43
CA ASN A 97 0.58 13.46 16.31
C ASN A 97 0.75 14.73 15.47
N ALA A 98 1.83 15.49 15.67
CA ALA A 98 2.12 16.65 14.85
C ALA A 98 2.08 16.29 13.35
N THR A 99 1.55 17.19 12.51
CA THR A 99 1.49 16.97 11.06
C THR A 99 2.39 17.94 10.29
N ASP A 100 3.02 17.44 9.24
CA ASP A 100 3.72 18.27 8.27
C ASP A 100 2.74 18.96 7.29
N LYS A 101 3.26 19.68 6.30
CA LYS A 101 2.43 20.36 5.28
C LYS A 101 1.61 19.40 4.41
N GLU A 102 2.03 18.16 4.28
CA GLU A 102 1.32 17.12 3.56
C GLU A 102 0.38 16.30 4.47
N GLY A 103 0.18 16.72 5.72
CA GLY A 103 -0.68 16.05 6.69
C GLY A 103 -0.07 14.76 7.28
N ARG A 104 1.21 14.48 7.05
CA ARG A 104 1.87 13.26 7.51
C ARG A 104 2.38 13.41 8.94
N THR A 105 2.18 12.37 9.76
CA THR A 105 2.64 12.30 11.15
C THR A 105 4.04 11.69 11.24
N PRO A 106 4.74 11.81 12.40
CA PRO A 106 5.99 11.09 12.66
C PRO A 106 5.84 9.56 12.47
N LEU A 107 4.69 8.99 12.84
CA LEU A 107 4.40 7.58 12.61
C LEU A 107 4.45 7.26 11.10
N ILE A 108 3.71 8.00 10.27
CA ILE A 108 3.71 7.82 8.81
C ILE A 108 5.15 7.91 8.27
N TYR A 109 5.94 8.87 8.69
CA TYR A 109 7.34 9.01 8.27
C TYR A 109 8.20 7.79 8.63
N THR A 110 8.04 7.22 9.83
CA THR A 110 8.80 6.01 10.22
C THR A 110 8.42 4.80 9.36
N LEU A 111 7.15 4.70 8.96
CA LEU A 111 6.68 3.64 8.09
C LEU A 111 7.18 3.82 6.64
N MET A 112 7.19 5.05 6.12
CA MET A 112 7.77 5.37 4.80
C MET A 112 9.25 5.00 4.70
N GLU A 113 10.01 5.18 5.78
CA GLU A 113 11.45 4.87 5.86
C GLU A 113 11.75 3.45 6.35
N ASN A 114 10.73 2.58 6.45
CA ASN A 114 10.84 1.19 6.93
C ASN A 114 11.46 1.08 8.34
N ARG A 115 11.23 2.07 9.21
CA ARG A 115 11.73 2.08 10.59
C ARG A 115 10.75 1.36 11.52
N THR A 116 10.54 0.07 11.32
CA THR A 116 9.54 -0.76 12.01
C THR A 116 9.58 -0.61 13.52
N GLU A 117 10.76 -0.68 14.13
CA GLU A 117 10.90 -0.59 15.59
C GLU A 117 10.58 0.82 16.15
N ALA A 118 10.87 1.87 15.39
CA ALA A 118 10.47 3.23 15.75
C ALA A 118 8.96 3.42 15.61
N GLY A 119 8.37 2.86 14.55
CA GLY A 119 6.93 2.85 14.34
C GLY A 119 6.18 2.10 15.45
N LYS A 120 6.65 0.91 15.86
CA LYS A 120 6.09 0.16 17.01
C LYS A 120 6.11 1.00 18.28
N LEU A 121 7.25 1.63 18.58
CA LEU A 121 7.36 2.48 19.76
C LEU A 121 6.39 3.66 19.73
N LEU A 122 6.23 4.33 18.57
CA LEU A 122 5.27 5.44 18.45
C LEU A 122 3.84 4.95 18.70
N LEU A 123 3.45 3.79 18.16
CA LEU A 123 2.14 3.18 18.45
C LEU A 123 1.97 2.84 19.94
N GLU A 124 2.97 2.24 20.57
CA GLU A 124 2.98 1.95 22.01
C GLU A 124 2.86 3.21 22.86
N LYS A 125 3.35 4.35 22.36
CA LYS A 125 3.27 5.66 23.04
C LYS A 125 1.99 6.43 22.71
N GLY A 126 1.06 5.83 21.98
CA GLY A 126 -0.26 6.40 21.68
C GLY A 126 -0.30 7.30 20.42
N ALA A 127 0.57 7.06 19.44
CA ALA A 127 0.43 7.70 18.15
C ALA A 127 -0.90 7.30 17.49
N ASP A 128 -1.67 8.29 17.03
CA ASP A 128 -2.94 8.08 16.35
C ASP A 128 -2.69 7.56 14.93
N SER A 129 -3.04 6.31 14.70
CA SER A 129 -2.92 5.63 13.42
C SER A 129 -3.97 6.05 12.39
N GLN A 130 -5.03 6.77 12.82
CA GLN A 130 -6.17 7.16 12.00
C GLN A 130 -5.99 8.51 11.29
N ILE A 131 -4.99 9.30 11.67
CA ILE A 131 -4.69 10.57 11.02
C ILE A 131 -4.35 10.31 9.55
N LYS A 132 -5.09 11.01 8.68
CA LYS A 132 -4.94 10.94 7.22
C LYS A 132 -3.99 12.03 6.74
N ASP A 133 -3.12 11.69 5.79
CA ASP A 133 -2.38 12.70 5.02
C ASP A 133 -3.30 13.44 4.03
N ASN A 134 -2.78 14.42 3.30
CA ASN A 134 -3.56 15.21 2.33
C ASN A 134 -4.04 14.37 1.12
N GLN A 135 -3.55 13.14 0.96
CA GLN A 135 -4.03 12.18 -0.03
C GLN A 135 -5.03 11.17 0.60
N GLY A 136 -5.39 11.37 1.88
CA GLY A 136 -6.31 10.54 2.63
C GLY A 136 -5.75 9.19 3.06
N ARG A 137 -4.43 8.99 2.98
CA ARG A 137 -3.77 7.75 3.39
C ARG A 137 -3.48 7.77 4.89
N LYS A 138 -3.70 6.64 5.55
CA LYS A 138 -3.43 6.38 6.95
C LYS A 138 -2.12 5.62 7.14
N ALA A 139 -1.70 5.42 8.38
CA ALA A 139 -0.53 4.62 8.74
C ALA A 139 -0.58 3.21 8.13
N ILE A 140 -1.78 2.57 8.10
CA ILE A 140 -1.95 1.23 7.55
C ILE A 140 -1.65 1.14 6.05
N ASP A 141 -1.97 2.18 5.27
CA ASP A 141 -1.70 2.21 3.83
C ASP A 141 -0.19 2.18 3.56
N TYR A 142 0.58 2.94 4.33
CA TYR A 142 2.04 2.97 4.25
C TYR A 142 2.67 1.66 4.74
N ALA A 143 2.17 1.11 5.84
CA ALA A 143 2.65 -0.17 6.37
C ALA A 143 2.42 -1.30 5.36
N THR A 144 1.24 -1.32 4.72
CA THR A 144 0.87 -2.34 3.73
C THR A 144 1.67 -2.20 2.45
N SER A 145 1.79 -0.98 1.90
CA SER A 145 2.60 -0.73 0.69
C SER A 145 4.07 -1.14 0.87
N ASN A 146 4.61 -1.01 2.07
CA ASN A 146 5.98 -1.37 2.40
C ASN A 146 6.15 -2.79 2.98
N GLY A 147 5.07 -3.57 3.08
CA GLY A 147 5.11 -4.95 3.58
C GLY A 147 5.49 -5.08 5.05
N LEU A 148 5.20 -4.07 5.89
CA LEU A 148 5.56 -4.02 7.31
C LEU A 148 4.59 -4.86 8.15
N ARG A 149 4.66 -6.18 7.99
CA ARG A 149 3.76 -7.17 8.57
C ARG A 149 3.46 -6.94 10.05
N ASP A 150 4.49 -6.75 10.87
CA ASP A 150 4.31 -6.61 12.32
C ASP A 150 3.52 -5.34 12.69
N ILE A 151 3.74 -4.26 11.95
CA ILE A 151 2.99 -3.00 12.12
C ILE A 151 1.53 -3.20 11.70
N ILE A 152 1.30 -3.88 10.57
CA ILE A 152 -0.06 -4.16 10.08
C ILE A 152 -0.85 -4.93 11.12
N ILE A 153 -0.26 -5.97 11.72
CA ILE A 153 -0.90 -6.75 12.79
C ILE A 153 -1.23 -5.87 14.01
N LEU A 154 -0.33 -4.95 14.39
CA LEU A 154 -0.59 -4.02 15.49
C LEU A 154 -1.74 -3.06 15.17
N LEU A 155 -1.74 -2.49 13.96
CA LEU A 155 -2.77 -1.56 13.51
C LEU A 155 -4.16 -2.21 13.38
N LEU A 156 -4.21 -3.47 12.98
CA LEU A 156 -5.47 -4.23 12.85
C LEU A 156 -6.07 -4.64 14.20
N LYS A 157 -5.27 -4.73 15.26
CA LYS A 157 -5.75 -5.03 16.61
C LYS A 157 -6.34 -3.82 17.32
N ASP A 158 -6.18 -2.64 16.77
CA ASP A 158 -6.77 -1.42 17.31
C ASP A 158 -8.25 -1.39 16.93
N GLU A 159 -9.14 -1.61 17.91
CA GLU A 159 -10.62 -1.68 17.75
C GLU A 159 -11.22 -0.39 17.18
N ASN A 160 -10.48 0.73 17.21
CA ASN A 160 -10.89 2.01 16.63
C ASN A 160 -10.53 2.16 15.15
N ASN A 161 -10.01 1.11 14.51
CA ASN A 161 -9.49 1.19 13.17
C ASN A 161 -10.62 1.06 12.13
N ASP A 162 -11.09 2.18 11.58
CA ASP A 162 -11.79 2.20 10.30
C ASP A 162 -10.80 1.79 9.20
N ASN A 163 -10.88 0.51 8.77
CA ASN A 163 -9.92 -0.16 7.91
C ASN A 163 -9.95 0.29 6.44
N LYS A 164 -10.64 1.40 6.10
CA LYS A 164 -10.74 1.90 4.72
C LYS A 164 -9.92 3.16 4.49
N SER A 165 -9.16 3.15 3.40
CA SER A 165 -8.44 4.33 2.89
C SER A 165 -9.38 5.31 2.16
N ASN A 166 -8.83 6.39 1.61
CA ASN A 166 -9.58 7.44 0.91
C ASN A 166 -10.32 6.98 -0.36
N PHE A 167 -9.95 5.81 -0.91
CA PHE A 167 -10.59 5.21 -2.10
C PHE A 167 -11.40 3.96 -1.71
N GLY A 168 -11.87 3.86 -0.45
CA GLY A 168 -12.56 2.69 0.05
C GLY A 168 -11.70 1.42 0.12
N ASN A 169 -10.37 1.52 -0.12
CA ASN A 169 -9.48 0.37 -0.07
C ASN A 169 -9.30 -0.11 1.37
N THR A 170 -9.56 -1.39 1.60
CA THR A 170 -9.15 -2.08 2.84
C THR A 170 -7.65 -2.42 2.77
N ALA A 171 -7.05 -2.81 3.90
CA ALA A 171 -5.68 -3.33 3.93
C ALA A 171 -5.46 -4.50 2.95
N LEU A 172 -6.51 -5.33 2.73
CA LEU A 172 -6.45 -6.44 1.80
C LEU A 172 -6.35 -5.97 0.33
N HIS A 173 -7.11 -4.94 -0.07
CA HIS A 173 -6.98 -4.31 -1.39
C HIS A 173 -5.57 -3.77 -1.61
N GLN A 174 -5.06 -3.03 -0.63
CA GLN A 174 -3.72 -2.43 -0.71
C GLN A 174 -2.62 -3.48 -0.80
N ALA A 175 -2.75 -4.59 -0.05
CA ALA A 175 -1.82 -5.71 -0.12
C ALA A 175 -1.84 -6.39 -1.50
N CYS A 176 -3.01 -6.48 -2.15
CA CYS A 176 -3.15 -7.02 -3.51
C CYS A 176 -2.47 -6.10 -4.55
N TYR A 177 -2.72 -4.80 -4.53
CA TYR A 177 -2.05 -3.83 -5.41
C TYR A 177 -0.52 -3.82 -5.23
N SER A 178 -0.05 -3.98 -3.98
CA SER A 178 1.38 -3.97 -3.66
C SER A 178 2.04 -5.35 -3.78
N ASN A 179 1.31 -6.36 -4.24
CA ASN A 179 1.79 -7.75 -4.40
C ASN A 179 2.41 -8.36 -3.12
N GLN A 180 1.82 -8.09 -1.96
CA GLN A 180 2.35 -8.46 -0.65
C GLN A 180 1.73 -9.78 -0.13
N SER A 181 2.12 -10.93 -0.72
CA SER A 181 1.50 -12.22 -0.41
C SER A 181 1.60 -12.63 1.06
N GLU A 182 2.69 -12.30 1.75
CA GLU A 182 2.86 -12.60 3.18
C GLU A 182 1.94 -11.74 4.05
N VAL A 183 1.74 -10.47 3.69
CA VAL A 183 0.77 -9.59 4.35
C VAL A 183 -0.65 -10.15 4.19
N ILE A 184 -1.01 -10.57 2.97
CA ILE A 184 -2.30 -11.19 2.68
C ILE A 184 -2.51 -12.44 3.54
N ARG A 185 -1.49 -13.31 3.69
CA ARG A 185 -1.58 -14.50 4.57
C ARG A 185 -1.91 -14.12 6.02
N GLU A 186 -1.35 -13.02 6.52
CA GLU A 186 -1.64 -12.57 7.90
C GLU A 186 -3.00 -11.91 8.02
N LEU A 187 -3.40 -11.09 7.02
CA LEU A 187 -4.73 -10.49 6.98
C LEU A 187 -5.83 -11.55 6.98
N LEU A 188 -5.66 -12.60 6.17
CA LEU A 188 -6.63 -13.71 6.05
C LEU A 188 -6.75 -14.60 7.30
N LYS A 189 -5.91 -14.40 8.32
CA LYS A 189 -6.04 -15.07 9.63
C LYS A 189 -6.93 -14.32 10.62
N GLN A 190 -7.33 -13.09 10.28
CA GLN A 190 -8.19 -12.28 11.14
C GLN A 190 -9.64 -12.73 10.98
N ASP A 191 -10.34 -12.96 12.08
CA ASP A 191 -11.72 -13.47 12.08
C ASP A 191 -12.73 -12.48 11.46
N GLU A 192 -12.42 -11.18 11.49
CA GLU A 192 -13.31 -10.10 11.02
C GLU A 192 -12.89 -9.50 9.67
N ILE A 193 -12.07 -10.22 8.87
CA ILE A 193 -11.63 -9.71 7.57
C ILE A 193 -12.80 -9.57 6.58
N GLU A 194 -13.05 -8.35 6.08
CA GLU A 194 -14.02 -8.10 5.01
C GLU A 194 -13.47 -8.61 3.66
N LEU A 195 -13.46 -9.92 3.46
CA LEU A 195 -12.82 -10.59 2.31
C LEU A 195 -13.35 -10.10 0.96
N ASN A 196 -14.65 -9.81 0.88
CA ASN A 196 -15.35 -9.41 -0.33
C ASN A 196 -15.74 -7.93 -0.33
N ALA A 197 -15.12 -7.10 0.53
CA ALA A 197 -15.33 -5.67 0.50
C ALA A 197 -15.03 -5.11 -0.90
N MET A 198 -15.82 -4.14 -1.32
CA MET A 198 -15.57 -3.38 -2.54
C MET A 198 -14.95 -2.03 -2.19
N ASN A 199 -13.96 -1.58 -2.95
CA ASN A 199 -13.45 -0.23 -2.90
C ASN A 199 -14.35 0.73 -3.71
N ASP A 200 -14.00 2.01 -3.78
CA ASP A 200 -14.79 3.03 -4.50
C ASP A 200 -14.85 2.79 -6.02
N ASN A 201 -13.95 1.97 -6.57
CA ASN A 201 -13.97 1.53 -7.97
C ASN A 201 -14.84 0.26 -8.16
N GLY A 202 -15.45 -0.28 -7.09
CA GLY A 202 -16.18 -1.54 -7.12
C GLY A 202 -15.28 -2.78 -7.16
N GLU A 203 -13.97 -2.64 -6.98
CA GLU A 203 -13.03 -3.76 -7.03
C GLU A 203 -12.99 -4.49 -5.68
N THR A 204 -13.03 -5.82 -5.73
CA THR A 204 -12.68 -6.67 -4.59
C THR A 204 -11.19 -7.04 -4.64
N ALA A 205 -10.66 -7.55 -3.54
CA ALA A 205 -9.29 -8.06 -3.50
C ALA A 205 -9.03 -9.14 -4.57
N LEU A 206 -10.03 -10.01 -4.84
CA LEU A 206 -9.93 -11.06 -5.87
C LEU A 206 -9.87 -10.47 -7.28
N ILE A 207 -10.69 -9.46 -7.58
CA ILE A 207 -10.68 -8.76 -8.87
C ILE A 207 -9.31 -8.09 -9.08
N ILE A 208 -8.79 -7.39 -8.07
CA ILE A 208 -7.46 -6.77 -8.15
C ILE A 208 -6.38 -7.83 -8.41
N ALA A 209 -6.38 -8.93 -7.66
CA ALA A 209 -5.38 -9.99 -7.82
C ALA A 209 -5.41 -10.63 -9.22
N ALA A 210 -6.60 -10.83 -9.79
CA ALA A 210 -6.77 -11.33 -11.16
C ALA A 210 -6.29 -10.32 -12.21
N LYS A 211 -6.64 -9.04 -12.04
CA LYS A 211 -6.22 -7.92 -12.88
C LYS A 211 -4.70 -7.71 -12.87
N GLU A 212 -4.05 -7.90 -11.72
CA GLU A 212 -2.59 -7.86 -11.59
C GLU A 212 -1.89 -9.14 -12.08
N GLY A 213 -2.65 -10.21 -12.35
CA GLY A 213 -2.12 -11.48 -12.85
C GLY A 213 -1.38 -12.32 -11.79
N ASN A 214 -1.68 -12.12 -10.52
CA ASN A 214 -0.97 -12.78 -9.43
C ASN A 214 -1.66 -14.08 -8.99
N LEU A 215 -1.24 -15.20 -9.58
CA LEU A 215 -1.81 -16.52 -9.29
C LEU A 215 -1.74 -16.88 -7.80
N LEU A 216 -0.62 -16.61 -7.11
CA LEU A 216 -0.46 -16.96 -5.71
C LEU A 216 -1.49 -16.23 -4.84
N ILE A 217 -1.69 -14.93 -5.08
CA ILE A 217 -2.66 -14.14 -4.33
C ILE A 217 -4.09 -14.60 -4.64
N VAL A 218 -4.40 -14.84 -5.92
CA VAL A 218 -5.71 -15.41 -6.33
C VAL A 218 -5.98 -16.70 -5.55
N GLN A 219 -5.03 -17.64 -5.52
CA GLN A 219 -5.19 -18.91 -4.80
C GLN A 219 -5.38 -18.72 -3.29
N LEU A 220 -4.67 -17.76 -2.66
CA LEU A 220 -4.84 -17.46 -1.24
C LEU A 220 -6.24 -16.94 -0.95
N LEU A 221 -6.74 -15.99 -1.77
CA LEU A 221 -8.07 -15.41 -1.62
C LEU A 221 -9.17 -16.45 -1.86
N LEU A 222 -9.05 -17.28 -2.90
CA LEU A 222 -10.00 -18.36 -3.19
C LEU A 222 -10.04 -19.40 -2.07
N LYS A 223 -8.89 -19.77 -1.53
CA LYS A 223 -8.79 -20.68 -0.37
C LYS A 223 -9.46 -20.10 0.87
N ALA A 224 -9.48 -18.80 1.03
CA ALA A 224 -10.17 -18.09 2.11
C ALA A 224 -11.67 -17.94 1.86
N GLY A 225 -12.19 -18.33 0.69
CA GLY A 225 -13.61 -18.25 0.32
C GLY A 225 -14.03 -16.95 -0.36
N ALA A 226 -13.09 -16.27 -1.05
CA ALA A 226 -13.43 -15.08 -1.82
C ALA A 226 -14.51 -15.37 -2.89
N ASP A 227 -15.50 -14.49 -2.98
CA ASP A 227 -16.62 -14.61 -3.92
C ASP A 227 -16.16 -14.32 -5.36
N THR A 228 -16.26 -15.35 -6.22
CA THR A 228 -15.90 -15.28 -7.64
C THR A 228 -16.93 -14.55 -8.51
N LYS A 229 -18.13 -14.31 -7.98
CA LYS A 229 -19.28 -13.75 -8.74
C LYS A 229 -19.38 -12.23 -8.68
N GLN A 230 -18.55 -11.59 -7.86
CA GLN A 230 -18.53 -10.14 -7.75
C GLN A 230 -18.17 -9.49 -9.09
N ARG A 231 -18.83 -8.37 -9.40
CA ARG A 231 -18.73 -7.67 -10.69
C ARG A 231 -18.43 -6.19 -10.46
N LEU A 232 -17.60 -5.63 -11.33
CA LEU A 232 -17.45 -4.18 -11.44
C LEU A 232 -18.74 -3.54 -12.02
N LEU A 233 -18.80 -2.20 -12.00
CA LEU A 233 -19.91 -1.45 -12.61
C LEU A 233 -20.08 -1.76 -14.09
N ASN A 234 -18.99 -2.05 -14.82
CA ASN A 234 -19.01 -2.47 -16.23
C ASN A 234 -19.29 -3.96 -16.43
N GLY A 235 -19.69 -4.67 -15.40
CA GLY A 235 -20.02 -6.09 -15.43
C GLY A 235 -18.83 -7.06 -15.40
N ASN A 236 -17.59 -6.57 -15.48
CA ASN A 236 -16.41 -7.42 -15.46
C ASN A 236 -16.24 -8.15 -14.12
N THR A 237 -15.96 -9.45 -14.19
CA THR A 237 -15.61 -10.32 -13.06
C THR A 237 -14.09 -10.56 -13.02
N ALA A 238 -13.60 -11.23 -11.97
CA ALA A 238 -12.21 -11.68 -11.91
C ALA A 238 -11.84 -12.57 -13.11
N LEU A 239 -12.79 -13.37 -13.64
CA LEU A 239 -12.56 -14.24 -14.80
C LEU A 239 -12.35 -13.45 -16.09
N HIS A 240 -13.05 -12.33 -16.30
CA HIS A 240 -12.82 -11.45 -17.45
C HIS A 240 -11.40 -10.88 -17.44
N PHE A 241 -10.94 -10.35 -16.31
CA PHE A 241 -9.58 -9.83 -16.19
C PHE A 241 -8.50 -10.90 -16.34
N ALA A 242 -8.74 -12.11 -15.85
CA ALA A 242 -7.84 -13.24 -16.05
C ALA A 242 -7.77 -13.65 -17.52
N ALA A 243 -8.90 -13.59 -18.25
CA ALA A 243 -8.98 -13.85 -19.68
C ALA A 243 -8.29 -12.75 -20.51
N GLU A 244 -8.50 -11.48 -20.18
CA GLU A 244 -7.80 -10.33 -20.79
C GLU A 244 -6.27 -10.43 -20.68
N LYS A 245 -5.77 -10.97 -19.56
CA LYS A 245 -4.34 -11.25 -19.34
C LYS A 245 -3.84 -12.55 -20.02
N GLY A 246 -4.72 -13.36 -20.58
CA GLY A 246 -4.36 -14.69 -21.07
C GLY A 246 -3.90 -15.66 -19.97
N SER A 247 -4.28 -15.41 -18.71
CA SER A 247 -3.78 -16.16 -17.56
C SER A 247 -4.56 -17.47 -17.37
N GLU A 248 -4.18 -18.51 -18.11
CA GLU A 248 -4.80 -19.84 -18.05
C GLU A 248 -4.91 -20.38 -16.62
N HIS A 249 -3.81 -20.32 -15.85
CA HIS A 249 -3.78 -20.82 -14.49
C HIS A 249 -4.73 -20.07 -13.53
N ILE A 250 -4.90 -18.76 -13.73
CA ILE A 250 -5.84 -17.97 -12.92
C ILE A 250 -7.28 -18.28 -13.32
N CYS A 251 -7.56 -18.37 -14.65
CA CYS A 251 -8.88 -18.77 -15.14
C CYS A 251 -9.26 -20.16 -14.59
N LYS A 252 -8.36 -21.13 -14.64
CA LYS A 252 -8.58 -22.45 -14.08
C LYS A 252 -8.90 -22.41 -12.58
N ALA A 253 -8.11 -21.68 -11.79
CA ALA A 253 -8.34 -21.54 -10.35
C ALA A 253 -9.70 -20.91 -10.04
N LEU A 254 -10.11 -19.88 -10.81
CA LEU A 254 -11.41 -19.22 -10.66
C LEU A 254 -12.57 -20.16 -11.01
N LEU A 255 -12.45 -20.93 -12.10
CA LEU A 255 -13.47 -21.92 -12.51
C LEU A 255 -13.62 -23.05 -11.49
N GLU A 256 -12.52 -23.59 -10.97
CA GLU A 256 -12.51 -24.60 -9.90
C GLU A 256 -13.17 -24.08 -8.61
N ALA A 257 -13.11 -22.75 -8.38
CA ALA A 257 -13.76 -22.07 -7.26
C ALA A 257 -15.22 -21.65 -7.55
N GLY A 258 -15.78 -22.02 -8.70
CA GLY A 258 -17.18 -21.78 -9.07
C GLY A 258 -17.47 -20.44 -9.73
N ALA A 259 -16.50 -19.84 -10.40
CA ALA A 259 -16.74 -18.67 -11.25
C ALA A 259 -17.73 -19.01 -12.38
N GLU A 260 -18.63 -18.09 -12.68
CA GLU A 260 -19.59 -18.21 -13.80
C GLU A 260 -18.85 -18.11 -15.13
N ILE A 261 -18.67 -19.25 -15.84
CA ILE A 261 -17.87 -19.34 -17.06
C ILE A 261 -18.44 -18.48 -18.20
N ASP A 262 -19.76 -18.37 -18.29
CA ASP A 262 -20.47 -17.63 -19.32
C ASP A 262 -20.98 -16.25 -18.83
N ALA A 263 -20.38 -15.74 -17.73
CA ALA A 263 -20.69 -14.38 -17.29
C ALA A 263 -20.41 -13.38 -18.42
N GLN A 264 -21.37 -12.49 -18.69
CA GLN A 264 -21.23 -11.41 -19.67
C GLN A 264 -21.01 -10.07 -18.94
N ASN A 265 -20.08 -9.24 -19.45
CA ASN A 265 -19.92 -7.85 -19.05
C ASN A 265 -20.94 -6.94 -19.76
N GLU A 266 -20.88 -5.62 -19.55
CA GLU A 266 -21.79 -4.67 -20.23
C GLU A 266 -21.64 -4.64 -21.76
N MET A 267 -20.49 -5.07 -22.28
CA MET A 267 -20.27 -5.23 -23.74
C MET A 267 -20.80 -6.58 -24.25
N GLY A 268 -21.40 -7.41 -23.38
CA GLY A 268 -21.84 -8.76 -23.74
C GLY A 268 -20.71 -9.76 -23.86
N GLU A 269 -19.47 -9.38 -23.56
CA GLU A 269 -18.30 -10.25 -23.70
C GLU A 269 -18.26 -11.27 -22.56
N THR A 270 -17.95 -12.52 -22.91
CA THR A 270 -17.58 -13.58 -21.99
C THR A 270 -16.06 -13.73 -21.94
N ALA A 271 -15.54 -14.47 -20.96
CA ALA A 271 -14.11 -14.83 -20.93
C ALA A 271 -13.66 -15.53 -22.22
N LEU A 272 -14.53 -16.33 -22.84
CA LEU A 272 -14.25 -17.00 -24.13
C LEU A 272 -14.20 -16.03 -25.30
N VAL A 273 -15.10 -15.04 -25.37
CA VAL A 273 -15.05 -13.98 -26.39
C VAL A 273 -13.74 -13.22 -26.28
N ILE A 274 -13.36 -12.79 -25.08
CA ILE A 274 -12.11 -12.08 -24.82
C ILE A 274 -10.90 -12.93 -25.25
N ALA A 275 -10.85 -14.20 -24.81
CA ALA A 275 -9.73 -15.09 -25.14
C ALA A 275 -9.59 -15.35 -26.65
N ALA A 276 -10.71 -15.46 -27.36
CA ALA A 276 -10.72 -15.65 -28.81
C ALA A 276 -10.31 -14.36 -29.55
N MET A 277 -10.76 -13.20 -29.07
CA MET A 277 -10.40 -11.90 -29.62
C MET A 277 -8.89 -11.60 -29.46
N GLU A 278 -8.29 -12.00 -28.35
CA GLU A 278 -6.86 -11.80 -28.05
C GLU A 278 -5.95 -12.90 -28.59
N GLY A 279 -6.50 -14.03 -29.07
CA GLY A 279 -5.74 -15.10 -29.71
C GLY A 279 -5.08 -16.06 -28.73
N TYR A 280 -5.64 -16.26 -27.53
CA TYR A 280 -5.07 -17.13 -26.50
C TYR A 280 -5.53 -18.59 -26.68
N ASN A 281 -4.84 -19.36 -27.54
CA ASN A 281 -5.21 -20.73 -27.92
C ASN A 281 -5.45 -21.65 -26.73
N ASP A 282 -4.48 -21.72 -25.78
CA ASP A 282 -4.57 -22.61 -24.63
C ASP A 282 -5.71 -22.20 -23.69
N LEU A 283 -5.96 -20.89 -23.54
CA LEU A 283 -7.06 -20.41 -22.74
C LEU A 283 -8.42 -20.70 -23.39
N VAL A 284 -8.57 -20.52 -24.71
CA VAL A 284 -9.78 -20.89 -25.44
C VAL A 284 -10.07 -22.38 -25.26
N LYS A 285 -9.04 -23.24 -25.41
CA LYS A 285 -9.17 -24.67 -25.18
C LYS A 285 -9.61 -24.98 -23.74
N LEU A 286 -8.97 -24.36 -22.74
CA LEU A 286 -9.35 -24.52 -21.34
C LEU A 286 -10.81 -24.16 -21.10
N LEU A 287 -11.27 -22.99 -21.59
CA LEU A 287 -12.64 -22.53 -21.41
C LEU A 287 -13.66 -23.46 -22.06
N VAL A 288 -13.39 -23.90 -23.29
CA VAL A 288 -14.23 -24.88 -24.01
C VAL A 288 -14.31 -26.22 -23.27
N GLU A 289 -13.17 -26.76 -22.81
CA GLU A 289 -13.11 -28.01 -22.05
C GLU A 289 -13.86 -27.91 -20.70
N ASN A 290 -13.98 -26.70 -20.12
CA ASN A 290 -14.77 -26.45 -18.92
C ASN A 290 -16.23 -26.08 -19.20
N GLY A 291 -16.68 -26.20 -20.43
CA GLY A 291 -18.09 -26.06 -20.81
C GLY A 291 -18.56 -24.66 -21.15
N ALA A 292 -17.65 -23.75 -21.53
CA ALA A 292 -18.04 -22.43 -22.03
C ALA A 292 -18.95 -22.53 -23.27
N ASN A 293 -20.00 -21.75 -23.33
CA ASN A 293 -20.89 -21.70 -24.48
C ASN A 293 -20.25 -20.92 -25.63
N VAL A 294 -19.83 -21.64 -26.66
CA VAL A 294 -19.12 -21.10 -27.84
C VAL A 294 -19.95 -20.19 -28.72
N ASN A 295 -21.27 -20.13 -28.52
CA ASN A 295 -22.22 -19.38 -29.34
C ASN A 295 -22.76 -18.10 -28.66
N ILE A 296 -22.26 -17.73 -27.50
CA ILE A 296 -22.61 -16.44 -26.90
C ILE A 296 -21.95 -15.33 -27.70
N VAL A 297 -22.75 -14.34 -28.06
CA VAL A 297 -22.30 -13.17 -28.80
C VAL A 297 -22.20 -11.95 -27.89
N ASP A 298 -21.34 -11.03 -28.25
CA ASP A 298 -21.23 -9.72 -27.59
C ASP A 298 -22.34 -8.75 -28.01
N SER A 299 -22.31 -7.52 -27.51
CA SER A 299 -23.29 -6.47 -27.83
C SER A 299 -23.25 -6.00 -29.31
N SER A 300 -22.20 -6.40 -30.04
CA SER A 300 -22.06 -6.16 -31.49
C SER A 300 -22.49 -7.37 -32.32
N GLU A 301 -23.12 -8.38 -31.70
CA GLU A 301 -23.53 -9.64 -32.29
C GLU A 301 -22.35 -10.51 -32.82
N ASN A 302 -21.13 -10.28 -32.31
CA ASN A 302 -19.96 -11.05 -32.71
C ASN A 302 -19.75 -12.23 -31.77
N SER A 303 -19.57 -13.43 -32.34
CA SER A 303 -19.23 -14.65 -31.60
C SER A 303 -17.70 -14.79 -31.39
N PRO A 304 -17.24 -15.68 -30.50
CA PRO A 304 -15.81 -16.05 -30.39
C PRO A 304 -15.24 -16.51 -31.76
N LEU A 305 -16.04 -17.27 -32.55
CA LEU A 305 -15.65 -17.74 -33.88
C LEU A 305 -15.47 -16.60 -34.87
N PHE A 306 -16.33 -15.57 -34.83
CA PHE A 306 -16.19 -14.37 -35.64
C PHE A 306 -14.83 -13.70 -35.40
N TYR A 307 -14.48 -13.40 -34.17
CA TYR A 307 -13.21 -12.75 -33.85
C TYR A 307 -11.99 -13.59 -34.24
N ALA A 308 -12.00 -14.89 -33.94
CA ALA A 308 -10.93 -15.79 -34.33
C ALA A 308 -10.76 -15.87 -35.86
N SER A 309 -11.88 -15.87 -36.62
CA SER A 309 -11.88 -15.92 -38.08
C SER A 309 -11.37 -14.63 -38.67
N GLU A 310 -11.84 -13.47 -38.19
CA GLU A 310 -11.43 -12.15 -38.68
C GLU A 310 -9.92 -11.94 -38.50
N LYS A 311 -9.38 -12.38 -37.37
CA LYS A 311 -7.94 -12.23 -37.04
C LYS A 311 -7.07 -13.36 -37.59
N GLY A 312 -7.67 -14.41 -38.20
CA GLY A 312 -6.95 -15.52 -38.79
C GLY A 312 -6.33 -16.51 -37.79
N TYR A 313 -6.90 -16.60 -36.58
CA TYR A 313 -6.44 -17.54 -35.54
C TYR A 313 -6.92 -18.97 -35.82
N THR A 314 -6.28 -19.64 -36.77
CA THR A 314 -6.71 -20.93 -37.32
C THR A 314 -6.94 -21.99 -36.24
N GLU A 315 -6.06 -22.10 -35.28
CA GLU A 315 -6.17 -23.10 -34.20
C GLU A 315 -7.40 -22.82 -33.31
N ILE A 316 -7.68 -21.55 -32.98
CA ILE A 316 -8.88 -21.19 -32.23
C ILE A 316 -10.15 -21.50 -33.05
N VAL A 317 -10.15 -21.19 -34.35
CA VAL A 317 -11.26 -21.52 -35.25
C VAL A 317 -11.54 -23.03 -35.24
N GLU A 318 -10.49 -23.86 -35.32
CA GLU A 318 -10.62 -25.32 -35.26
C GLU A 318 -11.21 -25.78 -33.92
N ILE A 319 -10.68 -25.26 -32.77
CA ILE A 319 -11.20 -25.57 -31.44
C ILE A 319 -12.68 -25.24 -31.32
N LEU A 320 -13.07 -24.03 -31.75
CA LEU A 320 -14.46 -23.55 -31.62
C LEU A 320 -15.43 -24.33 -32.52
N LEU A 321 -15.03 -24.64 -33.78
CA LEU A 321 -15.84 -25.47 -34.68
C LEU A 321 -16.03 -26.89 -34.14
N HIS A 322 -14.98 -27.51 -33.61
CA HIS A 322 -15.09 -28.84 -32.97
C HIS A 322 -16.02 -28.83 -31.76
N ALA A 323 -16.12 -27.68 -31.06
CA ALA A 323 -16.99 -27.49 -29.91
C ALA A 323 -18.45 -27.10 -30.31
N GLY A 324 -18.75 -27.01 -31.62
CA GLY A 324 -20.09 -26.73 -32.11
C GLY A 324 -20.40 -25.23 -32.27
N ALA A 325 -19.40 -24.41 -32.47
CA ALA A 325 -19.61 -23.02 -32.88
C ALA A 325 -20.24 -22.95 -34.30
N ASN A 326 -21.19 -22.02 -34.52
CA ASN A 326 -21.93 -21.84 -35.73
C ASN A 326 -22.10 -20.36 -36.09
#